data_b91acbaa9a01d708d42bdf05a2be7205
#
_entry.id   b91acbaa9a01d708d42bdf05a2be7205
#
_cell.length_a   1.000
_cell.length_b   1.000
_cell.length_c   1.000
_cell.angle_alpha   90.00
_cell.angle_beta   90.00
_cell.angle_gamma   90.00
#
_symmetry.space_group_name_H-M   'P 1'
#
loop_
_entity.id
_entity.type
_entity.pdbx_description
1 polymer ?
#
loop_
_entity_poly.entity_id
_entity_poly.type
_entity_poly.pdbx_seq_one_letter_code
_entity_poly.pdbx_strand_id
1 'polypeptide(L)'
;MEISYVLDNRERKLCTLLENETEICVKPLDIGDFDVKIVDKIKGLEKRFVFERKTLSDLESSIKDGRWREQKMRCVASGANIIYIIEEWSDEYFGINQSVVTAIINLILCDNIKIVMTKSIQGTADFITSLLQRINKDPKKYLSGSVVNYSYEECQVQPRKKDNTTKRTVLINQLCCVPGISWKKASVIIETCGVSSIFELCQQLKENPDIIKSCKGIGKSISDALRDNLIG
;
A
#
# COMPACT_ATOMS: atom_id res chain seq x y z
N MET A 1 -2.65 -2.17 -19.70
CA MET A 1 -2.01 -2.86 -18.58
C MET A 1 -2.43 -4.30 -18.59
N GLU A 2 -1.51 -5.22 -18.41
CA GLU A 2 -1.80 -6.65 -18.29
C GLU A 2 -1.45 -7.11 -16.90
N ILE A 3 -2.31 -7.94 -16.31
CA ILE A 3 -2.09 -8.54 -15.01
C ILE A 3 -2.24 -10.04 -15.20
N SER A 4 -1.36 -10.81 -14.58
CA SER A 4 -1.48 -12.25 -14.53
C SER A 4 -1.32 -12.76 -13.11
N TYR A 5 -2.18 -13.69 -12.75
CA TYR A 5 -2.18 -14.40 -11.47
C TYR A 5 -1.98 -15.88 -11.74
N VAL A 6 -0.99 -16.48 -11.13
CA VAL A 6 -0.67 -17.89 -11.30
C VAL A 6 -0.55 -18.55 -9.94
N LEU A 7 -1.30 -19.62 -9.72
CA LEU A 7 -1.23 -20.47 -8.54
C LEU A 7 -0.59 -21.79 -8.89
N ASP A 8 0.34 -22.25 -8.05
CA ASP A 8 0.99 -23.54 -8.26
C ASP A 8 -0.03 -24.69 -8.09
N ASN A 9 -0.05 -25.60 -9.06
CA ASN A 9 -0.96 -26.74 -9.05
C ASN A 9 -0.67 -27.75 -7.93
N ARG A 10 0.47 -27.67 -7.27
CA ARG A 10 0.84 -28.47 -6.09
C ARG A 10 0.08 -28.03 -4.83
N GLU A 11 -0.38 -26.78 -4.80
CA GLU A 11 -1.16 -26.19 -3.71
C GLU A 11 -2.65 -26.59 -3.78
N ARG A 12 -2.93 -27.91 -3.81
CA ARG A 12 -4.27 -28.47 -4.08
C ARG A 12 -5.38 -27.91 -3.21
N LYS A 13 -5.15 -27.76 -1.89
CA LYS A 13 -6.15 -27.21 -0.97
C LYS A 13 -6.44 -25.74 -1.27
N LEU A 14 -5.42 -24.98 -1.57
CA LEU A 14 -5.55 -23.57 -1.92
C LEU A 14 -6.24 -23.40 -3.28
N CYS A 15 -5.92 -24.25 -4.27
CA CYS A 15 -6.63 -24.30 -5.55
C CYS A 15 -8.14 -24.51 -5.37
N THR A 16 -8.55 -25.43 -4.48
CA THR A 16 -9.97 -25.66 -4.20
C THR A 16 -10.64 -24.45 -3.55
N LEU A 17 -9.96 -23.78 -2.61
CA LEU A 17 -10.51 -22.60 -1.94
C LEU A 17 -10.64 -21.38 -2.87
N LEU A 18 -9.81 -21.31 -3.91
CA LEU A 18 -9.76 -20.22 -4.89
C LEU A 18 -10.40 -20.59 -6.23
N GLU A 19 -11.14 -21.69 -6.33
CA GLU A 19 -11.73 -22.18 -7.59
C GLU A 19 -12.70 -21.19 -8.25
N ASN A 20 -13.33 -20.31 -7.47
CA ASN A 20 -14.23 -19.25 -7.94
C ASN A 20 -13.49 -18.01 -8.47
N GLU A 21 -12.20 -17.89 -8.23
CA GLU A 21 -11.37 -16.78 -8.72
C GLU A 21 -10.92 -17.05 -10.16
N THR A 22 -11.79 -16.76 -11.12
CA THR A 22 -11.59 -17.08 -12.54
C THR A 22 -10.36 -16.42 -13.19
N GLU A 23 -9.80 -15.43 -12.55
CA GLU A 23 -8.60 -14.71 -13.02
C GLU A 23 -7.31 -15.47 -12.70
N ILE A 24 -7.36 -16.47 -11.80
CA ILE A 24 -6.20 -17.26 -11.40
C ILE A 24 -5.97 -18.41 -12.40
N CYS A 25 -4.81 -18.42 -13.00
CA CYS A 25 -4.34 -19.55 -13.81
C CYS A 25 -3.62 -20.57 -12.92
N VAL A 26 -4.12 -21.81 -12.85
CA VAL A 26 -3.47 -22.89 -12.09
C VAL A 26 -2.53 -23.65 -13.01
N LYS A 27 -1.22 -23.61 -12.72
CA LYS A 27 -0.17 -24.33 -13.46
C LYS A 27 1.09 -24.50 -12.60
N PRO A 28 2.03 -25.40 -12.99
CA PRO A 28 3.29 -25.51 -12.27
C PRO A 28 4.05 -24.19 -12.23
N LEU A 29 4.61 -23.83 -11.07
CA LEU A 29 5.53 -22.73 -10.88
C LEU A 29 6.94 -23.27 -10.57
N ASP A 30 7.96 -22.64 -11.17
CA ASP A 30 9.35 -22.96 -10.85
C ASP A 30 9.77 -22.40 -9.49
N ILE A 31 9.14 -21.27 -9.09
CA ILE A 31 9.47 -20.53 -7.87
C ILE A 31 8.19 -19.99 -7.23
N GLY A 32 8.08 -20.20 -5.92
CA GLY A 32 6.94 -19.78 -5.12
C GLY A 32 5.68 -20.60 -5.38
N ASP A 33 4.63 -20.27 -4.66
CA ASP A 33 3.34 -20.97 -4.70
C ASP A 33 2.25 -20.12 -5.36
N PHE A 34 2.41 -18.79 -5.33
CA PHE A 34 1.53 -17.85 -6.03
C PHE A 34 2.34 -16.70 -6.64
N ASP A 35 2.09 -16.39 -7.90
CA ASP A 35 2.82 -15.40 -8.70
C ASP A 35 1.85 -14.33 -9.24
N VAL A 36 2.22 -13.08 -9.07
CA VAL A 36 1.49 -11.92 -9.59
C VAL A 36 2.43 -11.10 -10.45
N LYS A 37 2.08 -10.93 -11.71
CA LYS A 37 2.83 -10.11 -12.66
C LYS A 37 1.97 -8.97 -13.19
N ILE A 38 2.48 -7.74 -13.12
CA ILE A 38 1.81 -6.53 -13.63
C ILE A 38 2.73 -5.92 -14.69
N VAL A 39 2.19 -5.68 -15.89
CA VAL A 39 2.94 -5.16 -17.04
C VAL A 39 2.23 -3.96 -17.66
N ASP A 40 2.95 -2.86 -17.82
CA ASP A 40 2.54 -1.73 -18.65
C ASP A 40 3.41 -1.71 -19.92
N LYS A 41 2.91 -2.29 -21.01
CA LYS A 41 3.64 -2.37 -22.29
C LYS A 41 3.93 -0.99 -22.89
N ILE A 42 3.07 0.00 -22.64
CA ILE A 42 3.23 1.35 -23.18
C ILE A 42 4.43 2.04 -22.51
N LYS A 43 4.59 1.85 -21.21
CA LYS A 43 5.68 2.46 -20.43
C LYS A 43 6.91 1.57 -20.32
N GLY A 44 6.87 0.32 -20.79
CA GLY A 44 7.94 -0.64 -20.61
C GLY A 44 8.19 -1.01 -19.14
N LEU A 45 7.18 -0.91 -18.28
CA LEU A 45 7.29 -1.20 -16.86
C LEU A 45 6.73 -2.58 -16.54
N GLU A 46 7.48 -3.32 -15.75
CA GLU A 46 7.07 -4.64 -15.25
C GLU A 46 7.36 -4.75 -13.76
N LYS A 47 6.45 -5.40 -13.02
CA LYS A 47 6.65 -5.75 -11.63
C LYS A 47 6.10 -7.14 -11.34
N ARG A 48 6.92 -7.95 -10.66
CA ARG A 48 6.57 -9.32 -10.30
C ARG A 48 6.64 -9.49 -8.79
N PHE A 49 5.61 -10.13 -8.23
CA PHE A 49 5.53 -10.50 -6.83
C PHE A 49 5.38 -12.01 -6.76
N VAL A 50 6.26 -12.66 -6.01
CA VAL A 50 6.24 -14.11 -5.79
C VAL A 50 5.95 -14.35 -4.32
N PHE A 51 4.93 -15.14 -4.06
CA PHE A 51 4.51 -15.54 -2.73
C PHE A 51 4.94 -16.98 -2.49
N GLU A 52 5.69 -17.20 -1.43
CA GLU A 52 6.05 -18.53 -0.92
C GLU A 52 5.24 -18.79 0.34
N ARG A 53 4.39 -19.81 0.31
CA ARG A 53 3.55 -20.23 1.42
C ARG A 53 4.25 -21.28 2.26
N LYS A 54 4.21 -21.13 3.57
CA LYS A 54 4.83 -22.11 4.46
C LYS A 54 4.10 -22.17 5.80
N THR A 55 3.69 -23.36 6.22
CA THR A 55 3.21 -23.55 7.59
C THR A 55 4.38 -23.45 8.59
N LEU A 56 4.10 -23.16 9.83
CA LEU A 56 5.14 -23.12 10.86
C LEU A 56 5.84 -24.47 11.01
N SER A 57 5.10 -25.56 10.90
CA SER A 57 5.64 -26.93 10.96
C SER A 57 6.55 -27.26 9.78
N ASP A 58 6.16 -26.83 8.55
CA ASP A 58 6.99 -27.02 7.35
C ASP A 58 8.23 -26.14 7.38
N LEU A 59 8.12 -24.93 7.94
CA LEU A 59 9.28 -24.05 8.16
C LEU A 59 10.28 -24.69 9.10
N GLU A 60 9.81 -25.20 10.24
CA GLU A 60 10.65 -25.90 11.21
C GLU A 60 11.35 -27.11 10.58
N SER A 61 10.61 -27.96 9.87
CA SER A 61 11.15 -29.12 9.20
C SER A 61 12.19 -28.74 8.15
N SER A 62 11.92 -27.74 7.33
CA SER A 62 12.84 -27.26 6.28
C SER A 62 14.12 -26.64 6.85
N ILE A 63 14.07 -26.04 8.05
CA ILE A 63 15.26 -25.54 8.75
C ILE A 63 16.10 -26.71 9.24
N LYS A 64 15.49 -27.72 9.88
CA LYS A 64 16.18 -28.93 10.37
C LYS A 64 16.85 -29.70 9.26
N ASP A 65 16.19 -29.83 8.10
CA ASP A 65 16.71 -30.57 6.93
C ASP A 65 17.73 -29.75 6.12
N GLY A 66 17.96 -28.48 6.44
CA GLY A 66 18.84 -27.58 5.69
C GLY A 66 18.27 -27.06 4.36
N ARG A 67 17.08 -27.49 3.93
CA ARG A 67 16.42 -27.08 2.66
C ARG A 67 15.97 -25.62 2.66
N TRP A 68 15.69 -25.04 3.82
CA TRP A 68 15.26 -23.68 3.99
C TRP A 68 16.14 -22.65 3.27
N ARG A 69 17.47 -22.80 3.46
CA ARG A 69 18.44 -21.86 2.87
C ARG A 69 18.43 -21.89 1.35
N GLU A 70 18.37 -23.09 0.77
CA GLU A 70 18.35 -23.27 -0.69
C GLU A 70 17.06 -22.71 -1.30
N GLN A 71 15.89 -23.04 -0.73
CA GLN A 71 14.60 -22.54 -1.17
C GLN A 71 14.55 -21.01 -1.17
N LYS A 72 15.00 -20.39 -0.05
CA LYS A 72 15.09 -18.95 0.07
C LYS A 72 15.99 -18.34 -1.00
N MET A 73 17.17 -18.88 -1.22
CA MET A 73 18.12 -18.38 -2.21
C MET A 73 17.58 -18.47 -3.64
N ARG A 74 16.85 -19.52 -3.98
CA ARG A 74 16.14 -19.63 -5.28
C ARG A 74 15.13 -18.51 -5.47
N CYS A 75 14.32 -18.23 -4.46
CA CYS A 75 13.37 -17.14 -4.49
C CYS A 75 14.07 -15.79 -4.71
N VAL A 76 15.11 -15.49 -3.93
CA VAL A 76 15.88 -14.23 -4.03
C VAL A 76 16.55 -14.10 -5.40
N ALA A 77 17.14 -15.15 -5.93
CA ALA A 77 17.82 -15.15 -7.24
C ALA A 77 16.87 -14.86 -8.42
N SER A 78 15.56 -15.00 -8.23
CA SER A 78 14.56 -14.69 -9.26
C SER A 78 14.45 -13.20 -9.61
N GLY A 79 14.96 -12.32 -8.78
CA GLY A 79 14.81 -10.88 -8.94
C GLY A 79 13.40 -10.32 -8.70
N ALA A 80 12.43 -11.18 -8.35
CA ALA A 80 11.07 -10.78 -8.03
C ALA A 80 10.97 -10.17 -6.62
N ASN A 81 9.86 -9.48 -6.35
CA ASN A 81 9.52 -9.07 -4.99
C ASN A 81 8.98 -10.28 -4.23
N ILE A 82 9.78 -10.82 -3.33
CA ILE A 82 9.44 -12.03 -2.57
C ILE A 82 8.62 -11.67 -1.33
N ILE A 83 7.54 -12.41 -1.10
CA ILE A 83 6.69 -12.32 0.06
C ILE A 83 6.47 -13.74 0.61
N TYR A 84 6.80 -13.96 1.89
CA TYR A 84 6.44 -15.20 2.57
C TYR A 84 5.07 -15.10 3.21
N ILE A 85 4.23 -16.12 3.01
CA ILE A 85 2.99 -16.30 3.75
C ILE A 85 3.24 -17.38 4.80
N ILE A 86 3.34 -16.98 6.05
CA ILE A 86 3.54 -17.91 7.18
C ILE A 86 2.17 -18.23 7.76
N GLU A 87 1.78 -19.51 7.66
CA GLU A 87 0.51 -20.01 8.18
C GLU A 87 0.62 -20.61 9.59
N GLU A 88 -0.53 -20.79 10.24
CA GLU A 88 -0.68 -21.37 11.57
C GLU A 88 -0.02 -20.54 12.67
N TRP A 89 0.09 -19.22 12.45
CA TRP A 89 0.66 -18.33 13.41
C TRP A 89 -0.16 -18.29 14.72
N SER A 90 0.51 -18.54 15.84
CA SER A 90 -0.06 -18.36 17.18
C SER A 90 0.94 -17.69 18.13
N ASP A 91 0.42 -16.96 19.12
CA ASP A 91 1.26 -16.24 20.10
C ASP A 91 2.15 -17.20 20.92
N GLU A 92 1.69 -18.43 21.11
CA GLU A 92 2.42 -19.48 21.85
C GLU A 92 3.70 -19.91 21.12
N TYR A 93 3.77 -19.75 19.81
CA TYR A 93 4.89 -20.25 19.01
C TYR A 93 6.20 -19.49 19.24
N PHE A 94 6.15 -18.22 19.58
CA PHE A 94 7.35 -17.42 19.87
C PHE A 94 8.16 -17.94 21.06
N GLY A 95 7.51 -18.58 22.03
CA GLY A 95 8.18 -19.15 23.22
C GLY A 95 8.77 -20.54 23.01
N ILE A 96 8.35 -21.27 21.95
CA ILE A 96 8.62 -22.73 21.84
C ILE A 96 9.73 -23.04 20.83
N ASN A 97 9.83 -22.29 19.71
CA ASN A 97 10.75 -22.63 18.63
C ASN A 97 11.67 -21.49 18.21
N GLN A 98 12.80 -21.38 18.91
CA GLN A 98 13.79 -20.32 18.68
C GLN A 98 14.38 -20.32 17.26
N SER A 99 14.51 -21.48 16.61
CA SER A 99 15.07 -21.56 15.25
C SER A 99 14.12 -20.96 14.21
N VAL A 100 12.81 -21.18 14.35
CA VAL A 100 11.79 -20.58 13.48
C VAL A 100 11.71 -19.07 13.69
N VAL A 101 11.71 -18.62 14.95
CA VAL A 101 11.73 -17.19 15.26
C VAL A 101 12.96 -16.51 14.67
N THR A 102 14.14 -17.12 14.80
CA THR A 102 15.38 -16.61 14.21
C THR A 102 15.29 -16.55 12.67
N ALA A 103 14.71 -17.57 12.03
CA ALA A 103 14.53 -17.58 10.59
C ALA A 103 13.63 -16.43 10.12
N ILE A 104 12.53 -16.17 10.83
CA ILE A 104 11.61 -15.06 10.55
C ILE A 104 12.30 -13.71 10.74
N ILE A 105 13.04 -13.52 11.84
CA ILE A 105 13.81 -12.31 12.07
C ILE A 105 14.81 -12.07 10.94
N ASN A 106 15.52 -13.10 10.51
CA ASN A 106 16.48 -13.00 9.41
C ASN A 106 15.82 -12.64 8.07
N LEU A 107 14.63 -13.19 7.75
CA LEU A 107 13.87 -12.78 6.57
C LEU A 107 13.61 -11.27 6.56
N ILE A 108 13.19 -10.73 7.72
CA ILE A 108 12.81 -9.31 7.84
C ILE A 108 14.03 -8.41 7.86
N LEU A 109 15.01 -8.69 8.73
CA LEU A 109 16.11 -7.77 9.03
C LEU A 109 17.33 -7.95 8.12
N CYS A 110 17.62 -9.18 7.69
CA CYS A 110 18.81 -9.49 6.90
C CYS A 110 18.51 -9.58 5.41
N ASP A 111 17.39 -10.25 5.06
CA ASP A 111 17.05 -10.55 3.68
C ASP A 111 16.09 -9.50 3.06
N ASN A 112 15.55 -8.58 3.86
CA ASN A 112 14.54 -7.58 3.46
C ASN A 112 13.33 -8.19 2.74
N ILE A 113 12.92 -9.37 3.17
CA ILE A 113 11.77 -10.10 2.64
C ILE A 113 10.52 -9.76 3.44
N LYS A 114 9.44 -9.47 2.74
CA LYS A 114 8.15 -9.16 3.35
C LYS A 114 7.47 -10.44 3.84
N ILE A 115 6.75 -10.34 4.96
CA ILE A 115 6.03 -11.46 5.56
C ILE A 115 4.58 -11.09 5.77
N VAL A 116 3.70 -12.01 5.43
CA VAL A 116 2.27 -12.01 5.78
C VAL A 116 2.02 -13.19 6.69
N MET A 117 1.33 -12.99 7.79
CA MET A 117 0.99 -14.04 8.74
C MET A 117 -0.51 -14.33 8.65
N THR A 118 -0.85 -15.61 8.50
CA THR A 118 -2.22 -16.08 8.44
C THR A 118 -2.46 -17.18 9.48
N LYS A 119 -3.68 -17.29 9.99
CA LYS A 119 -4.01 -18.31 11.00
C LYS A 119 -4.32 -19.67 10.39
N SER A 120 -4.62 -19.70 9.09
CA SER A 120 -5.05 -20.93 8.40
C SER A 120 -4.94 -20.74 6.89
N ILE A 121 -5.06 -21.85 6.17
CA ILE A 121 -5.14 -21.84 4.70
C ILE A 121 -6.35 -21.04 4.18
N GLN A 122 -7.48 -21.02 4.93
CA GLN A 122 -8.61 -20.16 4.60
C GLN A 122 -8.22 -18.68 4.69
N GLY A 123 -7.51 -18.27 5.74
CA GLY A 123 -7.00 -16.91 5.87
C GLY A 123 -6.01 -16.54 4.76
N THR A 124 -5.25 -17.52 4.26
CA THR A 124 -4.39 -17.32 3.07
C THR A 124 -5.22 -17.12 1.80
N ALA A 125 -6.27 -17.90 1.61
CA ALA A 125 -7.19 -17.74 0.47
C ALA A 125 -7.88 -16.36 0.52
N ASP A 126 -8.40 -15.96 1.68
CA ASP A 126 -9.05 -14.65 1.88
C ASP A 126 -8.08 -13.48 1.60
N PHE A 127 -6.82 -13.64 2.01
CA PHE A 127 -5.76 -12.66 1.70
C PHE A 127 -5.52 -12.57 0.19
N ILE A 128 -5.40 -13.71 -0.52
CA ILE A 128 -5.20 -13.74 -1.98
C ILE A 128 -6.39 -13.10 -2.70
N THR A 129 -7.63 -13.46 -2.38
CA THR A 129 -8.82 -12.85 -2.95
C THR A 129 -8.83 -11.32 -2.74
N SER A 130 -8.50 -10.87 -1.53
CA SER A 130 -8.38 -9.43 -1.24
C SER A 130 -7.27 -8.76 -2.04
N LEU A 131 -6.15 -9.45 -2.25
CA LEU A 131 -5.02 -8.98 -3.04
C LEU A 131 -5.42 -8.77 -4.51
N LEU A 132 -6.12 -9.74 -5.13
CA LEU A 132 -6.63 -9.65 -6.50
C LEU A 132 -7.52 -8.41 -6.64
N GLN A 133 -8.53 -8.28 -5.76
CA GLN A 133 -9.45 -7.14 -5.78
C GLN A 133 -8.74 -5.79 -5.69
N ARG A 134 -7.71 -5.69 -4.85
CA ARG A 134 -6.94 -4.45 -4.68
C ARG A 134 -6.07 -4.12 -5.88
N ILE A 135 -5.39 -5.12 -6.45
CA ILE A 135 -4.55 -4.93 -7.63
C ILE A 135 -5.42 -4.56 -8.84
N ASN A 136 -6.54 -5.25 -9.05
CA ASN A 136 -7.46 -4.98 -10.16
C ASN A 136 -8.07 -3.58 -10.06
N LYS A 137 -8.35 -3.11 -8.85
CA LYS A 137 -8.90 -1.77 -8.63
C LYS A 137 -7.93 -0.65 -9.03
N ASP A 138 -6.64 -0.78 -8.73
CA ASP A 138 -5.63 0.23 -9.06
C ASP A 138 -4.25 -0.41 -9.32
N PRO A 139 -4.08 -1.07 -10.47
CA PRO A 139 -2.83 -1.75 -10.81
C PRO A 139 -1.63 -0.79 -10.95
N LYS A 140 -1.88 0.49 -11.33
CA LYS A 140 -0.82 1.49 -11.48
C LYS A 140 -0.09 1.75 -10.17
N LYS A 141 -0.82 1.75 -9.06
CA LYS A 141 -0.26 1.92 -7.72
C LYS A 141 0.78 0.86 -7.39
N TYR A 142 0.52 -0.40 -7.77
CA TYR A 142 1.41 -1.52 -7.46
C TYR A 142 2.59 -1.63 -8.43
N LEU A 143 2.42 -1.16 -9.66
CA LEU A 143 3.48 -1.15 -10.67
C LEU A 143 4.53 -0.06 -10.37
N SER A 144 4.11 1.19 -10.13
CA SER A 144 5.02 2.30 -9.90
C SER A 144 5.71 2.24 -8.54
N GLY A 145 5.18 1.41 -7.60
CA GLY A 145 5.51 1.53 -6.20
C GLY A 145 5.07 2.93 -5.74
N SER A 146 3.94 3.03 -5.08
CA SER A 146 3.64 4.29 -4.43
C SER A 146 4.71 4.51 -3.36
N VAL A 147 5.75 5.25 -3.72
CA VAL A 147 6.31 6.14 -2.73
C VAL A 147 5.11 7.00 -2.37
N VAL A 148 4.56 6.78 -1.19
CA VAL A 148 3.53 7.63 -0.66
C VAL A 148 4.22 8.98 -0.51
N ASN A 149 4.13 9.81 -1.56
CA ASN A 149 4.60 11.19 -1.55
C ASN A 149 3.62 12.05 -0.74
N TYR A 150 3.24 11.55 0.45
CA TYR A 150 2.65 12.39 1.46
C TYR A 150 3.80 12.98 2.25
N SER A 151 3.93 14.29 2.27
CA SER A 151 4.79 14.92 3.26
C SER A 151 4.23 14.57 4.66
N TYR A 152 5.09 14.54 5.66
CA TYR A 152 4.65 14.32 7.04
C TYR A 152 3.52 15.30 7.43
N GLU A 153 3.58 16.52 6.90
CA GLU A 153 2.61 17.59 7.11
C GLU A 153 1.23 17.25 6.49
N GLU A 154 1.20 16.58 5.33
CA GLU A 154 -0.06 16.11 4.70
C GLU A 154 -0.77 15.02 5.51
N CYS A 155 -0.04 14.28 6.33
CA CYS A 155 -0.58 13.23 7.19
C CYS A 155 -1.03 13.75 8.57
N GLN A 156 -0.70 14.98 8.94
CA GLN A 156 -1.10 15.55 10.24
C GLN A 156 -2.56 15.95 10.21
N VAL A 157 -3.37 15.33 11.06
CA VAL A 157 -4.76 15.75 11.33
C VAL A 157 -4.78 16.99 12.24
N GLN A 158 -3.79 17.09 13.13
CA GLN A 158 -3.52 18.26 13.97
C GLN A 158 -2.02 18.30 14.35
N PRO A 159 -1.38 19.48 14.35
CA PRO A 159 0.01 19.59 14.79
C PRO A 159 0.11 19.29 16.28
N ARG A 160 0.74 18.15 16.62
CA ARG A 160 0.90 17.68 18.01
C ARG A 160 2.07 18.34 18.74
N LYS A 161 2.99 18.99 18.03
CA LYS A 161 4.18 19.65 18.62
C LYS A 161 4.36 21.03 18.03
N LYS A 162 4.67 22.00 18.90
CA LYS A 162 4.87 23.42 18.55
C LYS A 162 5.97 23.59 17.47
N ASP A 163 6.99 22.75 17.49
CA ASP A 163 8.12 22.80 16.56
C ASP A 163 7.78 22.41 15.12
N ASN A 164 6.64 21.75 14.91
CA ASN A 164 6.16 21.33 13.58
C ASN A 164 5.09 22.30 13.02
N THR A 165 4.82 23.41 13.72
CA THR A 165 3.78 24.34 13.33
C THR A 165 4.40 25.53 12.61
N THR A 166 4.36 25.54 11.28
CA THR A 166 4.74 26.70 10.45
C THR A 166 3.51 27.58 10.18
N LYS A 167 3.72 28.86 9.81
CA LYS A 167 2.62 29.74 9.37
C LYS A 167 1.82 29.12 8.22
N ARG A 168 2.50 28.46 7.27
CA ARG A 168 1.88 27.76 6.14
C ARG A 168 0.99 26.60 6.63
N THR A 169 1.48 25.77 7.56
CA THR A 169 0.72 24.64 8.12
C THR A 169 -0.53 25.14 8.87
N VAL A 170 -0.43 26.24 9.61
CA VAL A 170 -1.58 26.86 10.27
C VAL A 170 -2.63 27.30 9.25
N LEU A 171 -2.23 28.00 8.20
CA LEU A 171 -3.14 28.45 7.14
C LEU A 171 -3.82 27.27 6.43
N ILE A 172 -3.08 26.21 6.11
CA ILE A 172 -3.63 24.99 5.54
C ILE A 172 -4.69 24.38 6.45
N ASN A 173 -4.39 24.24 7.75
CA ASN A 173 -5.32 23.68 8.72
C ASN A 173 -6.58 24.52 8.87
N GLN A 174 -6.46 25.84 8.84
CA GLN A 174 -7.62 26.74 8.83
C GLN A 174 -8.51 26.52 7.61
N LEU A 175 -7.93 26.36 6.42
CA LEU A 175 -8.67 26.04 5.20
C LEU A 175 -9.31 24.64 5.23
N CYS A 176 -8.67 23.67 5.87
CA CYS A 176 -9.21 22.32 6.03
C CYS A 176 -10.45 22.26 6.95
N CYS A 177 -10.74 23.32 7.72
CA CYS A 177 -11.99 23.42 8.48
C CYS A 177 -13.19 23.65 7.56
N VAL A 178 -12.99 24.09 6.32
CA VAL A 178 -14.07 24.28 5.35
C VAL A 178 -14.45 22.92 4.74
N PRO A 179 -15.75 22.54 4.74
CA PRO A 179 -16.19 21.26 4.18
C PRO A 179 -15.74 21.05 2.73
N GLY A 180 -15.18 19.88 2.45
CA GLY A 180 -14.70 19.49 1.11
C GLY A 180 -13.28 19.96 0.76
N ILE A 181 -12.60 20.70 1.63
CA ILE A 181 -11.20 21.09 1.47
C ILE A 181 -10.30 20.09 2.20
N SER A 182 -9.52 19.35 1.43
CA SER A 182 -8.44 18.50 1.95
C SER A 182 -7.14 19.30 2.02
N TRP A 183 -6.16 18.80 2.75
CA TRP A 183 -4.81 19.37 2.84
C TRP A 183 -4.21 19.70 1.47
N LYS A 184 -4.35 18.79 0.50
CA LYS A 184 -3.89 18.97 -0.88
C LYS A 184 -4.58 20.13 -1.59
N LYS A 185 -5.90 20.27 -1.43
CA LYS A 185 -6.67 21.37 -2.01
C LYS A 185 -6.32 22.70 -1.37
N ALA A 186 -6.13 22.73 -0.03
CA ALA A 186 -5.68 23.89 0.69
C ALA A 186 -4.30 24.39 0.20
N SER A 187 -3.34 23.47 -0.01
CA SER A 187 -2.04 23.80 -0.58
C SER A 187 -2.14 24.42 -1.99
N VAL A 188 -2.98 23.85 -2.85
CA VAL A 188 -3.22 24.38 -4.22
C VAL A 188 -3.82 25.80 -4.15
N ILE A 189 -4.78 26.03 -3.25
CA ILE A 189 -5.38 27.36 -3.06
C ILE A 189 -4.31 28.38 -2.66
N ILE A 190 -3.50 28.07 -1.64
CA ILE A 190 -2.44 28.95 -1.14
C ILE A 190 -1.43 29.27 -2.25
N GLU A 191 -1.00 28.26 -3.02
CA GLU A 191 -0.01 28.42 -4.09
C GLU A 191 -0.58 29.22 -5.27
N THR A 192 -1.82 28.95 -5.67
CA THR A 192 -2.44 29.63 -6.82
C THR A 192 -2.80 31.08 -6.48
N CYS A 193 -3.31 31.33 -5.26
CA CYS A 193 -3.66 32.70 -4.81
C CYS A 193 -2.46 33.49 -4.28
N GLY A 194 -1.31 32.84 -4.01
CA GLY A 194 -0.11 33.50 -3.49
C GLY A 194 -0.29 34.12 -2.09
N VAL A 195 -1.17 33.53 -1.27
CA VAL A 195 -1.51 34.09 0.05
C VAL A 195 -0.70 33.48 1.18
N SER A 196 -0.39 34.27 2.20
CA SER A 196 0.34 33.87 3.41
C SER A 196 -0.54 33.84 4.66
N SER A 197 -1.75 34.34 4.57
CA SER A 197 -2.72 34.38 5.67
C SER A 197 -4.17 34.24 5.19
N ILE A 198 -5.06 33.81 6.10
CA ILE A 198 -6.49 33.73 5.82
C ILE A 198 -7.07 35.11 5.51
N PHE A 199 -6.53 36.16 6.12
CA PHE A 199 -6.97 37.52 5.89
C PHE A 199 -6.71 37.99 4.45
N GLU A 200 -5.52 37.72 3.90
CA GLU A 200 -5.18 38.00 2.50
C GLU A 200 -6.10 37.25 1.54
N LEU A 201 -6.40 35.98 1.85
CA LEU A 201 -7.33 35.21 1.04
C LEU A 201 -8.74 35.80 1.05
N CYS A 202 -9.23 36.24 2.23
CA CYS A 202 -10.53 36.89 2.33
C CYS A 202 -10.57 38.19 1.53
N GLN A 203 -9.51 39.01 1.54
CA GLN A 203 -9.43 40.24 0.74
C GLN A 203 -9.49 39.93 -0.76
N GLN A 204 -8.67 38.97 -1.24
CA GLN A 204 -8.69 38.55 -2.66
C GLN A 204 -10.06 38.03 -3.09
N LEU A 205 -10.74 37.26 -2.23
CA LEU A 205 -12.08 36.75 -2.51
C LEU A 205 -13.14 37.83 -2.59
N LYS A 206 -13.00 38.92 -1.83
CA LYS A 206 -13.89 40.11 -1.90
C LYS A 206 -13.68 40.89 -3.20
N GLU A 207 -12.42 41.03 -3.61
CA GLU A 207 -12.04 41.73 -4.86
C GLU A 207 -12.35 40.91 -6.10
N ASN A 208 -12.07 39.60 -6.08
CA ASN A 208 -12.31 38.66 -7.17
C ASN A 208 -12.92 37.36 -6.65
N PRO A 209 -14.25 37.23 -6.61
CA PRO A 209 -14.95 36.03 -6.13
C PRO A 209 -14.62 34.76 -6.90
N ASP A 210 -14.10 34.88 -8.12
CA ASP A 210 -13.83 33.77 -9.02
C ASP A 210 -12.37 33.28 -8.99
N ILE A 211 -11.52 33.94 -8.19
CA ILE A 211 -10.07 33.60 -8.12
C ILE A 211 -9.82 32.12 -7.83
N ILE A 212 -10.65 31.51 -7.01
CA ILE A 212 -10.51 30.09 -6.60
C ILE A 212 -10.96 29.13 -7.70
N LYS A 213 -11.77 29.55 -8.65
CA LYS A 213 -12.18 28.71 -9.80
C LYS A 213 -11.00 28.33 -10.70
N SER A 214 -9.92 29.13 -10.66
CA SER A 214 -8.67 28.83 -11.38
C SER A 214 -7.85 27.72 -10.71
N CYS A 215 -8.13 27.41 -9.43
CA CYS A 215 -7.40 26.40 -8.67
C CYS A 215 -7.75 24.98 -9.16
N LYS A 216 -6.74 24.20 -9.57
CA LYS A 216 -6.92 22.84 -10.06
C LYS A 216 -7.58 21.94 -9.00
N GLY A 217 -8.71 21.32 -9.35
CA GLY A 217 -9.43 20.40 -8.45
C GLY A 217 -10.40 21.08 -7.49
N ILE A 218 -10.65 22.39 -7.64
CA ILE A 218 -11.64 23.14 -6.88
C ILE A 218 -12.86 23.37 -7.78
N GLY A 219 -13.96 22.67 -7.49
CA GLY A 219 -15.23 22.83 -8.18
C GLY A 219 -16.09 23.94 -7.57
N LYS A 220 -17.20 24.27 -8.24
CA LYS A 220 -18.14 25.33 -7.82
C LYS A 220 -18.61 25.17 -6.37
N SER A 221 -19.01 23.95 -5.97
CA SER A 221 -19.50 23.66 -4.61
C SER A 221 -18.47 23.98 -3.53
N ILE A 222 -17.18 23.71 -3.78
CA ILE A 222 -16.10 23.99 -2.82
C ILE A 222 -15.80 25.50 -2.81
N SER A 223 -15.85 26.16 -3.97
CA SER A 223 -15.68 27.60 -4.08
C SER A 223 -16.78 28.34 -3.31
N ASP A 224 -18.04 27.91 -3.47
CA ASP A 224 -19.19 28.48 -2.74
C ASP A 224 -19.06 28.24 -1.24
N ALA A 225 -18.74 27.00 -0.80
CA ALA A 225 -18.51 26.69 0.62
C ALA A 225 -17.37 27.52 1.23
N LEU A 226 -16.32 27.81 0.48
CA LEU A 226 -15.20 28.63 0.94
C LEU A 226 -15.62 30.09 1.14
N ARG A 227 -16.39 30.63 0.22
CA ARG A 227 -16.94 31.99 0.33
C ARG A 227 -17.87 32.11 1.54
N ASP A 228 -18.82 31.19 1.66
CA ASP A 228 -19.82 31.23 2.75
C ASP A 228 -19.15 31.08 4.13
N ASN A 229 -18.08 30.33 4.25
CA ASN A 229 -17.40 30.13 5.52
C ASN A 229 -16.36 31.23 5.85
N LEU A 230 -15.82 31.95 4.85
CA LEU A 230 -14.76 32.93 5.05
C LEU A 230 -15.24 34.41 4.96
N ILE A 231 -16.29 34.67 4.19
CA ILE A 231 -16.73 36.06 3.92
C ILE A 231 -18.17 36.29 4.42
N GLY A 232 -19.01 35.21 4.47
CA GLY A 232 -20.42 35.27 4.89
C GLY A 232 -21.34 35.61 3.73
#